data_30fd29e8d9d352c6da9e8e14f5b73fcc
#
_entry.id   30fd29e8d9d352c6da9e8e14f5b73fcc
#
_cell.length_a   1.000
_cell.length_b   1.000
_cell.length_c   1.000
_cell.angle_alpha   90.00
_cell.angle_beta   90.00
_cell.angle_gamma   90.00
#
_symmetry.space_group_name_H-M   'P 1'
#
loop_
_entity.id
_entity.type
_entity.pdbx_description
1 polymer ?
#
loop_
_entity_poly.entity_id
_entity_poly.type
_entity_poly.pdbx_seq_one_letter_code
_entity_poly.pdbx_strand_id
1 'polypeptide(L)'
;MIGVPVDAWHVWLGLSLASVALVGVGATLPTAPPPAAGDAADTVDRAAATAHPTTAEHPLDARSIRIGPRRIGLRNDAGTTHAAFAFGPVTPAVASRELRAVLRGAPPESRFASGEALCDAGREARRGTPKWRPVDGPLIVRRVVWEGCDVTLVG
;
A
#
# COMPACT_ATOMS: atom_id res chain seq x y z
N MET A 1 9.46 -17.21 66.38
CA MET A 1 8.23 -16.82 65.65
C MET A 1 8.55 -15.62 64.80
N ILE A 2 8.68 -15.80 63.50
CA ILE A 2 8.92 -14.71 62.54
C ILE A 2 7.54 -14.19 62.18
N GLY A 3 7.16 -13.04 62.79
CA GLY A 3 5.93 -12.36 62.41
C GLY A 3 6.06 -11.78 61.03
N VAL A 4 5.29 -12.28 60.10
CA VAL A 4 5.15 -11.62 58.75
C VAL A 4 4.46 -10.29 59.01
N PRO A 5 5.06 -9.15 58.67
CA PRO A 5 4.45 -7.85 58.87
C PRO A 5 3.14 -7.74 58.09
N VAL A 6 2.08 -7.30 58.76
CA VAL A 6 0.73 -7.19 58.21
C VAL A 6 0.68 -6.29 56.98
N ASP A 7 1.69 -5.44 56.78
CA ASP A 7 1.81 -4.55 55.64
C ASP A 7 2.34 -5.20 54.35
N ALA A 8 2.93 -6.41 54.47
CA ALA A 8 3.49 -7.10 53.28
C ALA A 8 2.39 -7.51 52.26
N TRP A 9 1.18 -7.77 52.71
CA TRP A 9 0.10 -8.20 51.81
C TRP A 9 -0.36 -7.07 50.86
N HIS A 10 -0.31 -5.81 51.28
CA HIS A 10 -0.61 -4.65 50.42
C HIS A 10 0.41 -4.51 49.29
N VAL A 11 1.69 -4.83 49.58
CA VAL A 11 2.75 -4.81 48.56
C VAL A 11 2.50 -5.91 47.53
N TRP A 12 2.11 -7.12 47.96
CA TRP A 12 1.75 -8.21 47.06
C TRP A 12 0.51 -7.91 46.22
N LEU A 13 -0.48 -7.27 46.81
CA LEU A 13 -1.71 -6.89 46.12
C LEU A 13 -1.42 -5.81 45.08
N GLY A 14 -0.59 -4.82 45.42
CA GLY A 14 -0.14 -3.76 44.48
C GLY A 14 0.69 -4.35 43.33
N LEU A 15 1.60 -5.28 43.61
CA LEU A 15 2.42 -5.92 42.60
C LEU A 15 1.57 -6.79 41.66
N SER A 16 0.59 -7.52 42.19
CA SER A 16 -0.33 -8.33 41.38
C SER A 16 -1.20 -7.46 40.46
N LEU A 17 -1.73 -6.35 40.94
CA LEU A 17 -2.51 -5.40 40.13
C LEU A 17 -1.65 -4.77 39.05
N ALA A 18 -0.42 -4.37 39.36
CA ALA A 18 0.52 -3.81 38.39
C ALA A 18 0.87 -4.85 37.29
N SER A 19 1.07 -6.13 37.68
CA SER A 19 1.35 -7.20 36.75
C SER A 19 0.18 -7.49 35.81
N VAL A 20 -1.06 -7.50 36.30
CA VAL A 20 -2.26 -7.68 35.49
C VAL A 20 -2.44 -6.50 34.51
N ALA A 21 -2.19 -5.27 34.96
CA ALA A 21 -2.26 -4.09 34.11
C ALA A 21 -1.22 -4.14 32.98
N LEU A 22 0.02 -4.57 33.27
CA LEU A 22 1.09 -4.72 32.26
C LEU A 22 0.75 -5.82 31.23
N VAL A 23 0.21 -6.96 31.67
CA VAL A 23 -0.24 -8.03 30.76
C VAL A 23 -1.40 -7.53 29.89
N GLY A 24 -2.34 -6.78 30.44
CA GLY A 24 -3.45 -6.20 29.68
C GLY A 24 -2.99 -5.23 28.60
N VAL A 25 -2.00 -4.39 28.88
CA VAL A 25 -1.41 -3.49 27.88
C VAL A 25 -0.65 -4.28 26.80
N GLY A 26 0.13 -5.29 27.19
CA GLY A 26 0.87 -6.14 26.25
C GLY A 26 -0.04 -6.90 25.27
N ALA A 27 -1.21 -7.33 25.73
CA ALA A 27 -2.17 -8.08 24.92
C ALA A 27 -2.89 -7.20 23.87
N THR A 28 -2.89 -5.88 24.03
CA THR A 28 -3.51 -4.94 23.08
C THR A 28 -2.54 -4.39 22.04
N LEU A 29 -1.24 -4.68 22.14
CA LEU A 29 -0.26 -4.26 21.15
C LEU A 29 -0.45 -5.03 19.84
N PRO A 30 -0.46 -4.36 18.68
CA PRO A 30 -0.55 -5.03 17.40
C PRO A 30 0.68 -5.94 17.22
N THR A 31 0.43 -7.21 16.91
CA THR A 31 1.48 -8.24 16.71
C THR A 31 2.14 -8.15 15.33
N ALA A 32 1.52 -7.48 14.40
CA ALA A 32 2.05 -7.27 13.05
C ALA A 32 2.69 -5.88 12.92
N PRO A 33 3.80 -5.74 12.16
CA PRO A 33 4.36 -4.43 11.86
C PRO A 33 3.43 -3.59 10.97
N PRO A 34 3.54 -2.25 10.99
CA PRO A 34 2.87 -1.41 10.00
C PRO A 34 3.29 -1.79 8.57
N PRO A 35 2.40 -1.64 7.56
CA PRO A 35 2.72 -2.05 6.20
C PRO A 35 3.83 -1.18 5.59
N ALA A 36 4.71 -1.79 4.79
CA ALA A 36 5.88 -1.13 4.20
C ALA A 36 5.50 -0.37 2.91
N ALA A 37 4.88 0.81 3.04
CA ALA A 37 4.54 1.65 1.88
C ALA A 37 5.77 2.16 1.13
N GLY A 38 6.92 2.29 1.78
CA GLY A 38 8.20 2.67 1.15
C GLY A 38 8.64 1.66 0.11
N ASP A 39 8.69 0.38 0.45
CA ASP A 39 9.12 -0.70 -0.45
C ASP A 39 8.21 -0.83 -1.68
N ALA A 40 6.91 -0.63 -1.48
CA ALA A 40 5.94 -0.58 -2.56
C ALA A 40 6.19 0.63 -3.49
N ALA A 41 6.47 1.81 -2.93
CA ALA A 41 6.81 3.00 -3.70
C ALA A 41 8.12 2.83 -4.47
N ASP A 42 9.16 2.26 -3.87
CA ASP A 42 10.44 1.97 -4.51
C ASP A 42 10.28 1.02 -5.72
N THR A 43 9.36 0.07 -5.63
CA THR A 43 9.06 -0.82 -6.75
C THR A 43 8.40 -0.07 -7.90
N VAL A 44 7.47 0.85 -7.60
CA VAL A 44 6.85 1.74 -8.59
C VAL A 44 7.91 2.63 -9.24
N ASP A 45 8.77 3.25 -8.45
CA ASP A 45 9.80 4.17 -8.94
C ASP A 45 10.83 3.46 -9.82
N ARG A 46 11.27 2.27 -9.45
CA ARG A 46 12.16 1.45 -10.30
C ARG A 46 11.54 1.12 -11.65
N ALA A 47 10.26 0.74 -11.68
CA ALA A 47 9.56 0.46 -12.92
C ALA A 47 9.36 1.72 -13.76
N ALA A 48 9.03 2.85 -13.14
CA ALA A 48 8.85 4.15 -13.80
C ALA A 48 10.15 4.72 -14.37
N ALA A 49 11.29 4.46 -13.71
CA ALA A 49 12.61 4.95 -14.14
C ALA A 49 13.22 4.17 -15.30
N THR A 50 12.70 2.98 -15.65
CA THR A 50 13.24 2.20 -16.78
C THR A 50 13.00 2.90 -18.12
N ALA A 51 13.93 2.74 -19.06
CA ALA A 51 13.78 3.28 -20.41
C ALA A 51 12.84 2.44 -21.30
N HIS A 52 12.53 1.21 -20.91
CA HIS A 52 11.79 0.22 -21.70
C HIS A 52 10.48 -0.17 -21.03
N PRO A 53 9.47 -0.63 -21.80
CA PRO A 53 8.27 -1.24 -21.24
C PRO A 53 8.65 -2.35 -20.26
N THR A 54 8.11 -2.29 -19.04
CA THR A 54 8.41 -3.24 -17.98
C THR A 54 7.19 -3.52 -17.13
N THR A 55 7.17 -4.68 -16.50
CA THR A 55 6.17 -5.05 -15.50
C THR A 55 6.90 -5.49 -14.24
N ALA A 56 6.46 -5.01 -13.10
CA ALA A 56 6.94 -5.41 -11.78
C ALA A 56 5.76 -5.74 -10.87
N GLU A 57 5.97 -6.67 -9.96
CA GLU A 57 5.02 -7.03 -8.93
C GLU A 57 5.66 -6.86 -7.55
N HIS A 58 4.86 -6.44 -6.58
CA HIS A 58 5.28 -6.30 -5.19
C HIS A 58 4.22 -6.90 -4.28
N PRO A 59 4.55 -7.90 -3.45
CA PRO A 59 3.62 -8.45 -2.48
C PRO A 59 3.23 -7.38 -1.47
N LEU A 60 1.95 -7.31 -1.12
CA LEU A 60 1.44 -6.33 -0.18
C LEU A 60 1.04 -6.99 1.14
N ASP A 61 1.66 -6.55 2.22
CA ASP A 61 1.30 -6.94 3.59
C ASP A 61 0.32 -5.90 4.19
N ALA A 62 -0.80 -5.72 3.50
CA ALA A 62 -1.82 -4.73 3.83
C ALA A 62 -3.22 -5.26 3.54
N ARG A 63 -4.22 -4.79 4.29
CA ARG A 63 -5.65 -5.09 4.03
C ARG A 63 -6.28 -4.13 3.04
N SER A 64 -5.77 -2.90 3.00
CA SER A 64 -6.30 -1.86 2.13
C SER A 64 -5.18 -1.03 1.53
N ILE A 65 -5.40 -0.62 0.28
CA ILE A 65 -4.50 0.21 -0.50
C ILE A 65 -5.22 1.45 -1.01
N ARG A 66 -4.50 2.56 -1.09
CA ARG A 66 -4.92 3.79 -1.74
C ARG A 66 -3.82 4.28 -2.67
N ILE A 67 -4.09 4.29 -3.97
CA ILE A 67 -3.14 4.71 -5.00
C ILE A 67 -3.57 6.06 -5.55
N GLY A 68 -2.69 7.03 -5.43
CA GLY A 68 -2.81 8.34 -6.06
C GLY A 68 -1.72 8.54 -7.11
N PRO A 69 -1.77 9.65 -7.87
CA PRO A 69 -0.78 9.91 -8.93
C PRO A 69 0.65 10.11 -8.41
N ARG A 70 0.81 10.52 -7.14
CA ARG A 70 2.11 10.88 -6.55
C ARG A 70 2.43 10.18 -5.25
N ARG A 71 1.54 9.32 -4.74
CA ARG A 71 1.72 8.62 -3.47
C ARG A 71 0.88 7.37 -3.37
N ILE A 72 1.35 6.45 -2.57
CA ILE A 72 0.65 5.25 -2.14
C ILE A 72 0.36 5.31 -0.65
N GLY A 73 -0.74 4.75 -0.22
CA GLY A 73 -1.08 4.50 1.18
C GLY A 73 -1.43 3.04 1.36
N LEU A 74 -0.91 2.43 2.40
CA LEU A 74 -1.19 1.07 2.82
C LEU A 74 -1.75 1.06 4.24
N ARG A 75 -2.68 0.15 4.52
CA ARG A 75 -3.30 0.00 5.84
C ARG A 75 -3.45 -1.46 6.21
N ASN A 76 -3.07 -1.80 7.44
CA ASN A 76 -3.37 -3.06 8.11
C ASN A 76 -3.85 -2.79 9.54
N ASP A 77 -3.94 -3.83 10.39
CA ASP A 77 -4.38 -3.70 11.79
C ASP A 77 -3.40 -2.93 12.66
N ALA A 78 -2.11 -2.92 12.30
CA ALA A 78 -1.08 -2.18 13.02
C ALA A 78 -1.06 -0.68 12.69
N GLY A 79 -1.71 -0.26 11.59
CA GLY A 79 -1.78 1.16 11.25
C GLY A 79 -1.84 1.46 9.75
N THR A 80 -1.57 2.71 9.45
CA THR A 80 -1.57 3.25 8.09
C THR A 80 -0.25 3.93 7.81
N THR A 81 0.37 3.58 6.68
CA THR A 81 1.61 4.20 6.19
C THR A 81 1.40 4.80 4.80
N HIS A 82 2.23 5.76 4.46
CA HIS A 82 2.19 6.45 3.18
C HIS A 82 3.62 6.67 2.66
N ALA A 83 3.78 6.55 1.34
CA ALA A 83 5.01 6.92 0.66
C ALA A 83 4.71 7.73 -0.60
N ALA A 84 5.58 8.68 -0.92
CA ALA A 84 5.54 9.45 -2.16
C ALA A 84 6.34 8.73 -3.25
N PHE A 85 5.95 8.91 -4.51
CA PHE A 85 6.72 8.45 -5.66
C PHE A 85 7.73 9.52 -6.08
N ALA A 86 8.95 9.11 -6.32
CA ALA A 86 10.01 9.97 -6.86
C ALA A 86 9.84 10.20 -8.38
N PHE A 87 9.38 9.17 -9.09
CA PHE A 87 9.14 9.19 -10.54
C PHE A 87 7.63 9.18 -10.84
N GLY A 88 6.99 10.33 -10.73
CA GLY A 88 5.56 10.49 -11.00
C GLY A 88 5.29 11.59 -12.00
N PRO A 89 4.04 11.76 -12.43
CA PRO A 89 2.84 11.08 -11.90
C PRO A 89 2.58 9.70 -12.50
N VAL A 90 2.27 8.72 -11.65
CA VAL A 90 1.81 7.42 -12.09
C VAL A 90 0.30 7.42 -12.35
N THR A 91 -0.20 6.42 -13.07
CA THR A 91 -1.60 6.29 -13.45
C THR A 91 -2.27 5.19 -12.65
N PRO A 92 -3.18 5.50 -11.71
CA PRO A 92 -3.95 4.49 -11.00
C PRO A 92 -4.90 3.75 -11.95
N ALA A 93 -4.55 2.52 -12.35
CA ALA A 93 -5.33 1.74 -13.32
C ALA A 93 -6.67 1.24 -12.77
N VAL A 94 -6.84 1.29 -11.44
CA VAL A 94 -8.08 0.85 -10.76
C VAL A 94 -9.31 1.69 -11.12
N ALA A 95 -9.13 2.86 -11.72
CA ALA A 95 -10.21 3.77 -12.11
C ALA A 95 -10.94 3.33 -13.41
N SER A 96 -10.26 2.60 -14.32
CA SER A 96 -10.80 2.18 -15.60
C SER A 96 -10.65 0.68 -15.79
N ARG A 97 -11.65 0.05 -16.41
CA ARG A 97 -11.61 -1.37 -16.78
C ARG A 97 -10.55 -1.64 -17.84
N GLU A 98 -10.43 -0.75 -18.81
CA GLU A 98 -9.49 -0.83 -19.93
C GLU A 98 -8.05 -0.70 -19.43
N LEU A 99 -7.75 0.32 -18.60
CA LEU A 99 -6.43 0.49 -17.98
C LEU A 99 -6.04 -0.72 -17.12
N ARG A 100 -7.02 -1.27 -16.38
CA ARG A 100 -6.80 -2.48 -15.57
C ARG A 100 -6.48 -3.71 -16.41
N ALA A 101 -7.13 -3.86 -17.58
CA ALA A 101 -6.83 -4.94 -18.50
C ALA A 101 -5.39 -4.80 -19.06
N VAL A 102 -4.99 -3.59 -19.44
CA VAL A 102 -3.62 -3.32 -19.90
C VAL A 102 -2.62 -3.56 -18.77
N LEU A 103 -2.87 -3.09 -17.54
CA LEU A 103 -2.02 -3.36 -16.39
C LEU A 103 -1.77 -4.87 -16.20
N ARG A 104 -2.80 -5.69 -16.36
CA ARG A 104 -2.75 -7.16 -16.23
C ARG A 104 -2.18 -7.90 -17.44
N GLY A 105 -1.64 -7.21 -18.43
CA GLY A 105 -0.95 -7.80 -19.55
C GLY A 105 -1.66 -7.73 -20.90
N ALA A 106 -2.90 -7.24 -20.99
CA ALA A 106 -3.54 -7.04 -22.29
C ALA A 106 -2.73 -6.05 -23.13
N PRO A 107 -2.58 -6.28 -24.44
CA PRO A 107 -1.94 -5.31 -25.32
C PRO A 107 -2.82 -4.06 -25.44
N PRO A 108 -2.20 -2.84 -25.44
CA PRO A 108 -2.94 -1.58 -25.47
C PRO A 108 -3.91 -1.48 -26.65
N GLU A 109 -3.51 -1.92 -27.83
CA GLU A 109 -4.28 -1.90 -29.08
C GLU A 109 -5.57 -2.75 -28.99
N SER A 110 -5.65 -3.70 -28.06
CA SER A 110 -6.87 -4.47 -27.84
C SER A 110 -7.92 -3.73 -26.99
N ARG A 111 -7.53 -2.61 -26.39
CA ARG A 111 -8.36 -1.84 -25.41
C ARG A 111 -8.57 -0.40 -25.80
N PHE A 112 -7.65 0.17 -26.57
CA PHE A 112 -7.69 1.57 -26.98
C PHE A 112 -7.52 1.66 -28.51
N ALA A 113 -8.20 2.65 -29.11
CA ALA A 113 -8.12 2.87 -30.54
C ALA A 113 -6.79 3.53 -30.99
N SER A 114 -6.10 4.21 -30.07
CA SER A 114 -4.83 4.90 -30.33
C SER A 114 -4.05 5.15 -29.05
N GLY A 115 -2.76 5.47 -29.16
CA GLY A 115 -1.93 5.90 -28.04
C GLY A 115 -2.47 7.18 -27.38
N GLU A 116 -3.05 8.08 -28.14
CA GLU A 116 -3.72 9.28 -27.60
C GLU A 116 -4.89 8.90 -26.67
N ALA A 117 -5.74 7.96 -27.08
CA ALA A 117 -6.84 7.46 -26.26
C ALA A 117 -6.36 6.82 -24.95
N LEU A 118 -5.25 6.08 -24.98
CA LEU A 118 -4.60 5.55 -23.77
C LEU A 118 -4.11 6.69 -22.85
N CYS A 119 -3.45 7.69 -23.44
CA CYS A 119 -2.96 8.84 -22.67
C CYS A 119 -4.10 9.66 -22.04
N ASP A 120 -5.21 9.84 -22.75
CA ASP A 120 -6.39 10.53 -22.26
C ASP A 120 -7.03 9.78 -21.08
N ALA A 121 -7.22 8.48 -21.21
CA ALA A 121 -7.69 7.63 -20.12
C ALA A 121 -6.76 7.70 -18.90
N GLY A 122 -5.45 7.75 -19.14
CA GLY A 122 -4.45 7.93 -18.09
C GLY A 122 -4.56 9.30 -17.40
N ARG A 123 -4.77 10.37 -18.15
CA ARG A 123 -4.97 11.73 -17.59
C ARG A 123 -6.23 11.80 -16.76
N GLU A 124 -7.31 11.21 -17.20
CA GLU A 124 -8.58 11.16 -16.47
C GLU A 124 -8.44 10.34 -15.17
N ALA A 125 -7.79 9.19 -15.24
CA ALA A 125 -7.54 8.36 -14.05
C ALA A 125 -6.73 9.11 -12.97
N ARG A 126 -5.77 9.98 -13.37
CA ARG A 126 -4.98 10.80 -12.45
C ARG A 126 -5.77 11.96 -11.82
N ARG A 127 -6.85 12.44 -12.45
CA ARG A 127 -7.74 13.47 -11.89
C ARG A 127 -8.70 12.92 -10.85
N GLY A 128 -8.94 11.61 -10.87
CA GLY A 128 -9.83 10.95 -9.94
C GLY A 128 -9.36 11.07 -8.49
N THR A 129 -10.32 11.12 -7.55
CA THR A 129 -10.00 11.12 -6.11
C THR A 129 -9.58 9.73 -5.66
N PRO A 130 -8.36 9.55 -5.12
CA PRO A 130 -7.90 8.26 -4.62
C PRO A 130 -8.75 7.77 -3.45
N LYS A 131 -9.28 6.55 -3.55
CA LYS A 131 -10.09 5.90 -2.51
C LYS A 131 -9.36 4.68 -1.94
N TRP A 132 -9.61 4.39 -0.66
CA TRP A 132 -9.19 3.14 -0.05
C TRP A 132 -9.96 1.97 -0.68
N ARG A 133 -9.24 0.89 -0.99
CA ARG A 133 -9.79 -0.35 -1.55
C ARG A 133 -9.18 -1.55 -0.85
N PRO A 134 -9.89 -2.68 -0.75
CA PRO A 134 -9.27 -3.93 -0.33
C PRO A 134 -8.10 -4.30 -1.23
N VAL A 135 -7.12 -4.99 -0.67
CA VAL A 135 -6.00 -5.58 -1.41
C VAL A 135 -6.44 -6.96 -1.90
N ASP A 136 -6.40 -7.18 -3.22
CA ASP A 136 -6.83 -8.42 -3.88
C ASP A 136 -5.64 -9.13 -4.57
N GLY A 137 -4.43 -8.94 -4.07
CA GLY A 137 -3.21 -9.52 -4.64
C GLY A 137 -2.01 -8.59 -4.55
N PRO A 138 -0.93 -8.88 -5.27
CA PRO A 138 0.24 -8.03 -5.30
C PRO A 138 -0.04 -6.69 -5.98
N LEU A 139 0.72 -5.67 -5.62
CA LEU A 139 0.77 -4.43 -6.38
C LEU A 139 1.42 -4.71 -7.73
N ILE A 140 0.71 -4.43 -8.81
CA ILE A 140 1.24 -4.56 -10.18
C ILE A 140 1.60 -3.17 -10.68
N VAL A 141 2.79 -3.06 -11.26
CA VAL A 141 3.26 -1.85 -11.92
C VAL A 141 3.63 -2.22 -13.35
N ARG A 142 3.10 -1.50 -14.32
CA ARG A 142 3.43 -1.71 -15.73
C ARG A 142 3.68 -0.40 -16.43
N ARG A 143 4.89 -0.22 -16.96
CA ARG A 143 5.18 0.86 -17.90
C ARG A 143 4.82 0.45 -19.31
N VAL A 144 4.04 1.27 -19.97
CA VAL A 144 3.53 1.06 -21.33
C VAL A 144 3.96 2.24 -22.19
N VAL A 145 4.62 1.92 -23.31
CA VAL A 145 4.96 2.87 -24.36
C VAL A 145 4.30 2.38 -25.63
N TRP A 146 3.36 3.15 -26.17
CA TRP A 146 2.60 2.78 -27.34
C TRP A 146 2.13 4.01 -28.11
N GLU A 147 2.43 4.08 -29.41
CA GLU A 147 2.05 5.19 -30.32
C GLU A 147 2.30 6.58 -29.74
N GLY A 148 3.47 6.81 -29.17
CA GLY A 148 3.83 8.09 -28.57
C GLY A 148 3.24 8.35 -27.17
N CYS A 149 2.44 7.45 -26.64
CA CYS A 149 1.97 7.49 -25.27
C CYS A 149 2.91 6.70 -24.34
N ASP A 150 3.39 7.33 -23.28
CA ASP A 150 4.21 6.73 -22.23
C ASP A 150 3.48 6.90 -20.88
N VAL A 151 3.06 5.79 -20.29
CA VAL A 151 2.32 5.78 -19.02
C VAL A 151 2.81 4.67 -18.11
N THR A 152 2.95 4.99 -16.82
CA THR A 152 3.19 3.99 -15.77
C THR A 152 1.87 3.70 -15.07
N LEU A 153 1.32 2.51 -15.30
CA LEU A 153 0.09 2.01 -14.69
C LEU A 153 0.41 1.34 -13.36
N VAL A 154 -0.42 1.58 -12.35
CA VAL A 154 -0.29 1.00 -11.00
C VAL A 154 -1.65 0.54 -10.48
N GLY A 155 -1.71 -0.70 -9.93
CA GLY A 155 -2.96 -1.21 -9.38
C GLY A 155 -2.87 -2.60 -8.77
#